data_cbb5855d332039eddf0212cefb924cfc
#
_entry.id   cbb5855d332039eddf0212cefb924cfc
#
_cell.length_a   1.000
_cell.length_b   1.000
_cell.length_c   1.000
_cell.angle_alpha   90.00
_cell.angle_beta   90.00
_cell.angle_gamma   90.00
#
_symmetry.space_group_name_H-M   'P 1'
#
loop_
_entity.id
_entity.type
_entity.pdbx_description
1 polymer ?
#
loop_
_entity_poly.entity_id
_entity_poly.type
_entity_poly.pdbx_seq_one_letter_code
_entity_poly.pdbx_strand_id
1 'polypeptide(L)'
;MKALPADPAIASLALEMRQAVGRIWFRRGAAETRAGKLFEVVRDALGSVGASSELLALAEAAIDDEARHGALCNEVARAYDPRLPALSPEAPAVVPSYVGAPAALKPHLVIVGMCAINETTASAFLEASIASASGVLVRAALRALLSDEIHHARIGWIHLASPRVGDAERGAIGGWLPSLLAAHVESWREIGPESNTGWIAEQGCLAPEAIQEVVWASLRDLVLPGLDRVGIDTRAARAWVTAESTRPAATPAAPR
;
A
#
# COMPACT_ATOMS: atom_id res chain seq x y z
N MET A 1 -15.83 -13.85 -5.95
CA MET A 1 -15.98 -12.38 -6.09
C MET A 1 -17.18 -12.09 -6.98
N LYS A 2 -17.97 -11.05 -6.67
CA LYS A 2 -19.10 -10.62 -7.51
C LYS A 2 -18.54 -9.92 -8.75
N ALA A 3 -19.08 -10.18 -9.94
CA ALA A 3 -18.65 -9.51 -11.17
C ALA A 3 -18.77 -7.98 -11.01
N LEU A 4 -17.81 -7.24 -11.55
CA LEU A 4 -17.84 -5.77 -11.54
C LEU A 4 -19.02 -5.28 -12.40
N PRO A 5 -19.71 -4.19 -12.00
CA PRO A 5 -20.76 -3.59 -12.80
C PRO A 5 -20.19 -2.95 -14.07
N ALA A 6 -20.90 -3.04 -15.18
CA ALA A 6 -20.59 -2.25 -16.36
C ALA A 6 -20.77 -0.75 -16.07
N ASP A 7 -19.89 0.09 -16.62
CA ASP A 7 -19.98 1.54 -16.51
C ASP A 7 -20.05 2.16 -17.92
N PRO A 8 -21.27 2.44 -18.42
CA PRO A 8 -21.45 2.99 -19.76
C PRO A 8 -20.85 4.42 -19.91
N ALA A 9 -20.62 5.14 -18.81
CA ALA A 9 -20.02 6.47 -18.84
C ALA A 9 -18.57 6.44 -19.35
N ILE A 10 -17.87 5.32 -19.24
CA ILE A 10 -16.50 5.16 -19.74
C ILE A 10 -16.45 5.43 -21.26
N ALA A 11 -17.45 4.98 -22.01
CA ALA A 11 -17.49 5.14 -23.47
C ALA A 11 -17.57 6.62 -23.90
N SER A 12 -18.11 7.50 -23.06
CA SER A 12 -18.24 8.94 -23.33
C SER A 12 -16.96 9.74 -23.02
N LEU A 13 -15.98 9.14 -22.32
CA LEU A 13 -14.70 9.78 -22.05
C LEU A 13 -13.85 9.86 -23.32
N ALA A 14 -13.08 10.95 -23.46
CA ALA A 14 -12.10 11.09 -24.53
C ALA A 14 -11.10 9.92 -24.52
N LEU A 15 -10.64 9.51 -25.70
CA LEU A 15 -9.75 8.34 -25.84
C LEU A 15 -8.48 8.48 -24.98
N GLU A 16 -7.87 9.65 -24.99
CA GLU A 16 -6.65 9.93 -24.20
C GLU A 16 -6.88 9.77 -22.69
N MET A 17 -8.06 10.22 -22.22
CA MET A 17 -8.47 10.05 -20.81
C MET A 17 -8.62 8.58 -20.48
N ARG A 18 -9.32 7.81 -21.29
CA ARG A 18 -9.48 6.37 -21.09
C ARG A 18 -8.12 5.68 -21.02
N GLN A 19 -7.22 5.98 -21.94
CA GLN A 19 -5.88 5.40 -21.97
C GLN A 19 -5.06 5.75 -20.72
N ALA A 20 -5.15 7.00 -20.26
CA ALA A 20 -4.44 7.43 -19.04
C ALA A 20 -4.96 6.68 -17.80
N VAL A 21 -6.27 6.63 -17.61
CA VAL A 21 -6.90 5.88 -16.50
C VAL A 21 -6.58 4.39 -16.59
N GLY A 22 -6.70 3.80 -17.79
CA GLY A 22 -6.36 2.39 -18.01
C GLY A 22 -4.92 2.07 -17.60
N ARG A 23 -3.95 2.91 -17.97
CA ARG A 23 -2.54 2.74 -17.55
C ARG A 23 -2.35 2.84 -16.04
N ILE A 24 -3.06 3.74 -15.37
CA ILE A 24 -2.95 3.89 -13.91
C ILE A 24 -3.47 2.62 -13.22
N TRP A 25 -4.66 2.14 -13.59
CA TRP A 25 -5.22 0.92 -13.05
C TRP A 25 -4.38 -0.32 -13.38
N PHE A 26 -3.77 -0.37 -14.56
CA PHE A 26 -2.84 -1.44 -14.93
C PHE A 26 -1.60 -1.45 -14.03
N ARG A 27 -1.00 -0.28 -13.75
CA ARG A 27 0.13 -0.17 -12.82
C ARG A 27 -0.25 -0.55 -11.40
N ARG A 28 -1.48 -0.17 -10.95
CA ARG A 28 -2.01 -0.62 -9.66
C ARG A 28 -2.06 -2.15 -9.62
N GLY A 29 -2.66 -2.81 -10.61
CA GLY A 29 -2.70 -4.27 -10.68
C GLY A 29 -1.33 -4.93 -10.65
N ALA A 30 -0.32 -4.33 -11.29
CA ALA A 30 1.06 -4.79 -11.19
C ALA A 30 1.65 -4.61 -9.78
N ALA A 31 1.24 -3.55 -9.05
CA ALA A 31 1.64 -3.34 -7.66
C ALA A 31 1.03 -4.40 -6.73
N GLU A 32 -0.27 -4.72 -6.89
CA GLU A 32 -0.95 -5.79 -6.14
C GLU A 32 -0.26 -7.15 -6.36
N THR A 33 0.09 -7.47 -7.62
CA THR A 33 0.82 -8.72 -7.93
C THR A 33 2.17 -8.78 -7.20
N ARG A 34 2.87 -7.64 -7.05
CA ARG A 34 4.10 -7.57 -6.26
C ARG A 34 3.83 -7.68 -4.76
N ALA A 35 2.74 -7.09 -4.27
CA ALA A 35 2.33 -7.21 -2.87
C ALA A 35 2.08 -8.66 -2.47
N GLY A 36 1.46 -9.48 -3.34
CA GLY A 36 1.32 -10.91 -3.12
C GLY A 36 2.66 -11.61 -2.86
N LYS A 37 3.72 -11.24 -3.60
CA LYS A 37 5.08 -11.76 -3.35
C LYS A 37 5.67 -11.27 -2.03
N LEU A 38 5.35 -10.06 -1.61
CA LEU A 38 5.76 -9.57 -0.29
C LEU A 38 5.01 -10.29 0.84
N PHE A 39 3.74 -10.67 0.64
CA PHE A 39 3.01 -11.47 1.62
C PHE A 39 3.55 -12.89 1.77
N GLU A 40 4.14 -13.51 0.73
CA GLU A 40 4.92 -14.74 0.88
C GLU A 40 6.07 -14.54 1.88
N VAL A 41 6.79 -13.40 1.78
CA VAL A 41 7.89 -13.06 2.72
C VAL A 41 7.36 -12.74 4.12
N VAL A 42 6.21 -12.06 4.23
CA VAL A 42 5.55 -11.80 5.53
C VAL A 42 5.15 -13.10 6.21
N ARG A 43 4.56 -14.05 5.47
CA ARG A 43 4.22 -15.37 5.99
C ARG A 43 5.44 -16.10 6.54
N ASP A 44 6.53 -16.11 5.79
CA ASP A 44 7.78 -16.76 6.19
C ASP A 44 8.42 -16.05 7.41
N ALA A 45 8.34 -14.71 7.46
CA ALA A 45 8.78 -13.91 8.59
C ALA A 45 7.95 -14.24 9.86
N LEU A 46 6.63 -14.33 9.75
CA LEU A 46 5.72 -14.73 10.83
C LEU A 46 6.05 -16.14 11.34
N GLY A 47 6.29 -17.08 10.41
CA GLY A 47 6.71 -18.44 10.76
C GLY A 47 8.03 -18.46 11.55
N SER A 48 9.01 -17.66 11.14
CA SER A 48 10.33 -17.59 11.77
C SER A 48 10.30 -17.05 13.22
N VAL A 49 9.33 -16.19 13.54
CA VAL A 49 9.13 -15.65 14.89
C VAL A 49 8.12 -16.47 15.72
N GLY A 50 7.64 -17.59 15.20
CA GLY A 50 6.69 -18.48 15.87
C GLY A 50 5.32 -17.83 16.10
N ALA A 51 4.80 -17.11 15.09
CA ALA A 51 3.45 -16.57 15.13
C ALA A 51 2.38 -17.67 15.27
N SER A 52 1.17 -17.30 15.69
CA SER A 52 0.07 -18.26 15.81
C SER A 52 -0.39 -18.77 14.44
N SER A 53 -1.03 -19.96 14.42
CA SER A 53 -1.59 -20.55 13.21
C SER A 53 -2.66 -19.66 12.56
N GLU A 54 -3.41 -18.91 13.37
CA GLU A 54 -4.42 -17.98 12.90
C GLU A 54 -3.78 -16.79 12.14
N LEU A 55 -2.64 -16.29 12.66
CA LEU A 55 -1.94 -15.18 12.00
C LEU A 55 -1.25 -15.63 10.71
N LEU A 56 -0.71 -16.85 10.69
CA LEU A 56 -0.18 -17.47 9.48
C LEU A 56 -1.28 -17.68 8.42
N ALA A 57 -2.47 -18.13 8.84
CA ALA A 57 -3.60 -18.29 7.93
C ALA A 57 -4.08 -16.95 7.33
N LEU A 58 -4.03 -15.85 8.10
CA LEU A 58 -4.33 -14.52 7.57
C LEU A 58 -3.30 -14.08 6.51
N ALA A 59 -2.02 -14.35 6.73
CA ALA A 59 -0.99 -14.01 5.75
C ALA A 59 -1.09 -14.87 4.47
N GLU A 60 -1.47 -16.15 4.60
CA GLU A 60 -1.74 -17.01 3.45
C GLU A 60 -2.95 -16.53 2.65
N ALA A 61 -4.04 -16.14 3.34
CA ALA A 61 -5.21 -15.57 2.68
C ALA A 61 -4.88 -14.26 1.94
N ALA A 62 -4.00 -13.42 2.52
CA ALA A 62 -3.57 -12.18 1.87
C ALA A 62 -2.84 -12.43 0.53
N ILE A 63 -2.05 -13.52 0.41
CA ILE A 63 -1.42 -13.90 -0.87
C ILE A 63 -2.47 -14.12 -1.96
N ASP A 64 -3.54 -14.85 -1.65
CA ASP A 64 -4.64 -15.10 -2.58
C ASP A 64 -5.44 -13.82 -2.87
N ASP A 65 -5.63 -12.97 -1.86
CA ASP A 65 -6.31 -11.67 -2.00
C ASP A 65 -5.57 -10.78 -2.99
N GLU A 66 -4.26 -10.65 -2.87
CA GLU A 66 -3.43 -9.83 -3.77
C GLU A 66 -3.44 -10.34 -5.22
N ALA A 67 -3.50 -11.65 -5.42
CA ALA A 67 -3.69 -12.22 -6.76
C ALA A 67 -5.06 -11.81 -7.35
N ARG A 68 -6.12 -11.80 -6.53
CA ARG A 68 -7.44 -11.32 -6.93
C ARG A 68 -7.48 -9.81 -7.17
N HIS A 69 -6.79 -9.02 -6.34
CA HIS A 69 -6.64 -7.57 -6.49
C HIS A 69 -5.97 -7.22 -7.81
N GLY A 70 -4.88 -7.91 -8.15
CA GLY A 70 -4.22 -7.74 -9.44
C GLY A 70 -5.15 -8.00 -10.61
N ALA A 71 -5.90 -9.12 -10.58
CA ALA A 71 -6.88 -9.47 -11.61
C ALA A 71 -8.00 -8.43 -11.71
N LEU A 72 -8.53 -7.96 -10.57
CA LEU A 72 -9.58 -6.94 -10.49
C LEU A 72 -9.11 -5.61 -11.10
N CYS A 73 -7.93 -5.14 -10.71
CA CYS A 73 -7.35 -3.91 -11.26
C CYS A 73 -7.12 -4.02 -12.76
N ASN A 74 -6.70 -5.20 -13.26
CA ASN A 74 -6.53 -5.43 -14.69
C ASN A 74 -7.88 -5.44 -15.44
N GLU A 75 -8.94 -5.97 -14.83
CA GLU A 75 -10.30 -5.90 -15.38
C GLU A 75 -10.75 -4.45 -15.54
N VAL A 76 -10.58 -3.62 -14.50
CA VAL A 76 -10.85 -2.18 -14.58
C VAL A 76 -9.99 -1.51 -15.66
N ALA A 77 -8.68 -1.76 -15.68
CA ALA A 77 -7.77 -1.19 -16.66
C ALA A 77 -8.23 -1.46 -18.09
N ARG A 78 -8.65 -2.69 -18.40
CA ARG A 78 -9.11 -3.10 -19.73
C ARG A 78 -10.52 -2.60 -20.08
N ALA A 79 -11.35 -2.28 -19.10
CA ALA A 79 -12.61 -1.60 -19.33
C ALA A 79 -12.38 -0.18 -19.91
N TYR A 80 -11.28 0.49 -19.51
CA TYR A 80 -10.87 1.78 -20.05
C TYR A 80 -10.07 1.65 -21.35
N ASP A 81 -9.09 0.75 -21.42
CA ASP A 81 -8.30 0.49 -22.63
C ASP A 81 -8.17 -1.03 -22.88
N PRO A 82 -9.01 -1.60 -23.76
CA PRO A 82 -8.97 -3.03 -24.07
C PRO A 82 -7.65 -3.53 -24.69
N ARG A 83 -6.77 -2.62 -25.14
CA ARG A 83 -5.47 -2.96 -25.76
C ARG A 83 -4.40 -3.25 -24.72
N LEU A 84 -4.63 -2.92 -23.45
CA LEU A 84 -3.68 -3.25 -22.39
C LEU A 84 -3.47 -4.76 -22.30
N PRO A 85 -2.22 -5.22 -22.10
CA PRO A 85 -1.92 -6.64 -21.96
C PRO A 85 -2.55 -7.23 -20.71
N ALA A 86 -2.51 -8.54 -20.58
CA ALA A 86 -2.71 -9.18 -19.29
C ALA A 86 -1.55 -8.82 -18.34
N LEU A 87 -1.80 -8.80 -17.04
CA LEU A 87 -0.72 -8.65 -16.06
C LEU A 87 0.24 -9.83 -16.20
N SER A 88 1.52 -9.52 -16.17
CA SER A 88 2.57 -10.53 -16.09
C SER A 88 2.86 -10.84 -14.61
N PRO A 89 3.07 -12.10 -14.23
CA PRO A 89 3.34 -12.46 -12.84
C PRO A 89 4.74 -12.12 -12.33
N GLU A 90 5.47 -11.22 -12.93
CA GLU A 90 6.90 -11.34 -13.07
C GLU A 90 7.85 -10.44 -12.33
N ALA A 91 7.45 -9.42 -11.63
CA ALA A 91 8.46 -8.65 -10.91
C ALA A 91 8.74 -9.31 -9.55
N PRO A 92 9.95 -9.77 -9.28
CA PRO A 92 10.30 -10.21 -7.94
C PRO A 92 10.07 -9.04 -6.98
N ALA A 93 9.46 -9.32 -5.83
CA ALA A 93 9.30 -8.32 -4.80
C ALA A 93 10.68 -7.86 -4.32
N VAL A 94 10.90 -6.55 -4.28
CA VAL A 94 12.10 -5.99 -3.64
C VAL A 94 11.86 -5.99 -2.15
N VAL A 95 12.42 -6.98 -1.47
CA VAL A 95 12.38 -7.07 -0.01
C VAL A 95 13.43 -6.15 0.57
N PRO A 96 13.08 -5.21 1.48
CA PRO A 96 14.06 -4.36 2.13
C PRO A 96 15.10 -5.21 2.87
N SER A 97 16.39 -4.94 2.63
CA SER A 97 17.48 -5.73 3.20
C SER A 97 17.72 -5.46 4.69
N TYR A 98 17.22 -4.34 5.22
CA TYR A 98 17.46 -3.86 6.60
C TYR A 98 18.93 -4.02 7.00
N VAL A 99 19.84 -3.46 6.20
CA VAL A 99 21.29 -3.51 6.44
C VAL A 99 21.61 -2.94 7.81
N GLY A 100 22.37 -3.69 8.63
CA GLY A 100 22.71 -3.30 10.00
C GLY A 100 21.71 -3.75 11.06
N ALA A 101 20.52 -4.21 10.68
CA ALA A 101 19.58 -4.79 11.66
C ALA A 101 20.04 -6.17 12.12
N PRO A 102 19.93 -6.49 13.44
CA PRO A 102 20.14 -7.83 13.94
C PRO A 102 19.25 -8.84 13.21
N ALA A 103 19.77 -10.04 12.95
CA ALA A 103 19.05 -11.06 12.19
C ALA A 103 17.67 -11.37 12.80
N ALA A 104 17.59 -11.46 14.14
CA ALA A 104 16.34 -11.72 14.85
C ALA A 104 15.31 -10.58 14.72
N LEU A 105 15.74 -9.35 14.44
CA LEU A 105 14.84 -8.20 14.30
C LEU A 105 14.25 -8.10 12.89
N LYS A 106 14.95 -8.57 11.85
CA LYS A 106 14.54 -8.41 10.46
C LYS A 106 13.11 -8.91 10.15
N PRO A 107 12.69 -10.10 10.63
CA PRO A 107 11.31 -10.55 10.42
C PRO A 107 10.28 -9.57 10.98
N HIS A 108 10.51 -9.01 12.16
CA HIS A 108 9.61 -8.01 12.75
C HIS A 108 9.55 -6.74 11.90
N LEU A 109 10.68 -6.27 11.37
CA LEU A 109 10.72 -5.08 10.50
C LEU A 109 9.97 -5.31 9.19
N VAL A 110 10.04 -6.50 8.59
CA VAL A 110 9.26 -6.90 7.41
C VAL A 110 7.76 -6.81 7.71
N ILE A 111 7.32 -7.46 8.79
CA ILE A 111 5.90 -7.50 9.17
C ILE A 111 5.38 -6.10 9.48
N VAL A 112 6.13 -5.30 10.23
CA VAL A 112 5.74 -3.92 10.58
C VAL A 112 5.70 -3.03 9.34
N GLY A 113 6.74 -3.07 8.51
CA GLY A 113 6.83 -2.25 7.30
C GLY A 113 5.72 -2.57 6.32
N MET A 114 5.50 -3.84 6.03
CA MET A 114 4.47 -4.26 5.08
C MET A 114 3.07 -4.12 5.66
N CYS A 115 2.77 -4.79 6.77
CA CYS A 115 1.39 -4.89 7.22
C CYS A 115 0.94 -3.71 8.09
N ALA A 116 1.73 -3.30 9.11
CA ALA A 116 1.28 -2.22 10.00
C ALA A 116 1.40 -0.84 9.37
N ILE A 117 2.40 -0.59 8.52
CA ILE A 117 2.63 0.72 7.89
C ILE A 117 1.98 0.75 6.51
N ASN A 118 2.41 -0.11 5.58
CA ASN A 118 1.97 -0.02 4.19
C ASN A 118 0.48 -0.31 4.03
N GLU A 119 -0.05 -1.41 4.60
CA GLU A 119 -1.47 -1.75 4.42
C GLU A 119 -2.41 -0.79 5.15
N THR A 120 -1.97 -0.19 6.27
CA THR A 120 -2.73 0.91 6.90
C THR A 120 -2.80 2.13 5.97
N THR A 121 -1.69 2.48 5.31
CA THR A 121 -1.67 3.58 4.33
C THR A 121 -2.46 3.23 3.07
N ALA A 122 -2.37 1.99 2.57
CA ALA A 122 -3.14 1.50 1.43
C ALA A 122 -4.66 1.59 1.69
N SER A 123 -5.10 1.18 2.88
CA SER A 123 -6.50 1.33 3.30
C SER A 123 -6.95 2.80 3.28
N ALA A 124 -6.15 3.72 3.82
CA ALA A 124 -6.44 5.16 3.80
C ALA A 124 -6.47 5.74 2.38
N PHE A 125 -5.56 5.29 1.51
CA PHE A 125 -5.51 5.66 0.10
C PHE A 125 -6.76 5.19 -0.66
N LEU A 126 -7.20 3.95 -0.43
CA LEU A 126 -8.42 3.42 -1.06
C LEU A 126 -9.67 4.16 -0.58
N GLU A 127 -9.75 4.49 0.71
CA GLU A 127 -10.84 5.28 1.26
C GLU A 127 -10.93 6.67 0.61
N ALA A 128 -9.80 7.38 0.51
CA ALA A 128 -9.71 8.67 -0.18
C ALA A 128 -10.06 8.55 -1.67
N SER A 129 -9.61 7.48 -2.33
CA SER A 129 -9.95 7.19 -3.73
C SER A 129 -11.46 6.93 -3.91
N ILE A 130 -12.11 6.20 -3.00
CA ILE A 130 -13.57 5.97 -2.99
C ILE A 130 -14.33 7.28 -2.82
N ALA A 131 -13.87 8.16 -1.93
CA ALA A 131 -14.51 9.46 -1.68
C ALA A 131 -14.51 10.36 -2.93
N SER A 132 -13.45 10.28 -3.73
CA SER A 132 -13.29 11.08 -4.96
C SER A 132 -13.93 10.44 -6.19
N ALA A 133 -14.08 9.11 -6.21
CA ALA A 133 -14.58 8.38 -7.38
C ALA A 133 -16.08 8.58 -7.61
N SER A 134 -16.49 8.80 -8.86
CA SER A 134 -17.89 8.91 -9.28
C SER A 134 -18.39 7.69 -10.07
N GLY A 135 -17.51 7.02 -10.86
CA GLY A 135 -17.85 5.88 -11.70
C GLY A 135 -18.29 4.65 -10.90
N VAL A 136 -19.32 3.96 -11.38
CA VAL A 136 -19.85 2.78 -10.67
C VAL A 136 -18.88 1.61 -10.69
N LEU A 137 -18.14 1.42 -11.79
CA LEU A 137 -17.12 0.38 -11.94
C LEU A 137 -16.00 0.59 -10.93
N VAL A 138 -15.39 1.77 -10.95
CA VAL A 138 -14.23 2.09 -10.11
C VAL A 138 -14.57 2.09 -8.62
N ARG A 139 -15.76 2.59 -8.24
CA ARG A 139 -16.22 2.53 -6.84
C ARG A 139 -16.43 1.10 -6.36
N ALA A 140 -16.95 0.21 -7.22
CA ALA A 140 -17.13 -1.20 -6.89
C ALA A 140 -15.76 -1.89 -6.71
N ALA A 141 -14.79 -1.64 -7.59
CA ALA A 141 -13.44 -2.16 -7.50
C ALA A 141 -12.73 -1.67 -6.24
N LEU A 142 -12.70 -0.37 -5.99
CA LEU A 142 -12.06 0.22 -4.80
C LEU A 142 -12.62 -0.32 -3.49
N ARG A 143 -13.95 -0.54 -3.40
CA ARG A 143 -14.57 -1.13 -2.20
C ARG A 143 -14.19 -2.59 -2.02
N ALA A 144 -14.05 -3.35 -3.11
CA ALA A 144 -13.62 -4.73 -3.04
C ALA A 144 -12.17 -4.83 -2.54
N LEU A 145 -11.26 -3.97 -3.03
CA LEU A 145 -9.89 -3.87 -2.52
C LEU A 145 -9.90 -3.51 -1.02
N LEU A 146 -10.55 -2.42 -0.64
CA LEU A 146 -10.55 -1.93 0.74
C LEU A 146 -11.07 -2.96 1.74
N SER A 147 -12.04 -3.80 1.36
CA SER A 147 -12.59 -4.84 2.25
C SER A 147 -11.54 -5.84 2.70
N ASP A 148 -10.56 -6.13 1.86
CA ASP A 148 -9.50 -7.09 2.13
C ASP A 148 -8.27 -6.39 2.76
N GLU A 149 -7.90 -5.18 2.32
CA GLU A 149 -6.78 -4.41 2.85
C GLU A 149 -6.86 -4.13 4.36
N ILE A 150 -8.08 -3.96 4.88
CA ILE A 150 -8.31 -3.84 6.33
C ILE A 150 -7.82 -5.10 7.07
N HIS A 151 -7.96 -6.26 6.46
CA HIS A 151 -7.49 -7.53 7.04
C HIS A 151 -5.98 -7.67 6.91
N HIS A 152 -5.38 -7.20 5.82
CA HIS A 152 -3.94 -7.18 5.61
C HIS A 152 -3.23 -6.29 6.66
N ALA A 153 -3.74 -5.09 6.89
CA ALA A 153 -3.23 -4.21 7.95
C ALA A 153 -3.29 -4.86 9.34
N ARG A 154 -4.37 -5.60 9.65
CA ARG A 154 -4.53 -6.30 10.94
C ARG A 154 -3.43 -7.30 11.24
N ILE A 155 -2.81 -7.93 10.24
CA ILE A 155 -1.69 -8.86 10.43
C ILE A 155 -0.57 -8.18 11.22
N GLY A 156 -0.16 -6.99 10.81
CA GLY A 156 0.88 -6.22 11.48
C GLY A 156 0.50 -5.81 12.91
N TRP A 157 -0.72 -5.32 13.09
CA TRP A 157 -1.20 -4.88 14.40
C TRP A 157 -1.37 -6.02 15.40
N ILE A 158 -1.90 -7.18 14.97
CA ILE A 158 -2.00 -8.38 15.80
C ILE A 158 -0.60 -8.89 16.17
N HIS A 159 0.34 -8.91 15.21
CA HIS A 159 1.73 -9.29 15.47
C HIS A 159 2.35 -8.39 16.54
N LEU A 160 2.25 -7.07 16.41
CA LEU A 160 2.80 -6.10 17.37
C LEU A 160 2.18 -6.22 18.79
N ALA A 161 0.89 -6.58 18.86
CA ALA A 161 0.20 -6.82 20.13
C ALA A 161 0.46 -8.21 20.71
N SER A 162 1.12 -9.10 19.98
CA SER A 162 1.36 -10.47 20.41
C SER A 162 2.50 -10.59 21.43
N PRO A 163 2.56 -11.67 22.21
CA PRO A 163 3.68 -11.93 23.14
C PRO A 163 5.01 -12.23 22.42
N ARG A 164 5.02 -12.33 21.09
CA ARG A 164 6.24 -12.50 20.27
C ARG A 164 7.03 -11.19 20.09
N VAL A 165 6.41 -10.07 20.44
CA VAL A 165 7.04 -8.75 20.42
C VAL A 165 7.14 -8.26 21.86
N GLY A 166 8.26 -8.53 22.51
CA GLY A 166 8.57 -8.09 23.87
C GLY A 166 9.08 -6.64 23.90
N ASP A 167 9.45 -6.16 25.08
CA ASP A 167 9.93 -4.77 25.25
C ASP A 167 11.24 -4.52 24.52
N ALA A 168 12.11 -5.52 24.42
CA ALA A 168 13.37 -5.41 23.67
C ALA A 168 13.12 -5.24 22.17
N GLU A 169 12.20 -6.05 21.60
CA GLU A 169 11.81 -5.94 20.21
C GLU A 169 11.10 -4.60 19.92
N ARG A 170 10.18 -4.16 20.79
CA ARG A 170 9.52 -2.85 20.67
C ARG A 170 10.51 -1.70 20.68
N GLY A 171 11.48 -1.73 21.61
CA GLY A 171 12.54 -0.73 21.66
C GLY A 171 13.40 -0.72 20.39
N ALA A 172 13.77 -1.90 19.89
CA ALA A 172 14.54 -2.03 18.67
C ALA A 172 13.75 -1.56 17.43
N ILE A 173 12.46 -1.94 17.29
CA ILE A 173 11.58 -1.48 16.21
C ILE A 173 11.47 0.05 16.23
N GLY A 174 11.28 0.66 17.43
CA GLY A 174 11.21 2.11 17.59
C GLY A 174 12.41 2.83 17.00
N GLY A 175 13.61 2.28 17.19
CA GLY A 175 14.85 2.81 16.60
C GLY A 175 14.91 2.75 15.07
N TRP A 176 14.18 1.80 14.45
CA TRP A 176 14.14 1.63 12.99
C TRP A 176 13.00 2.40 12.31
N LEU A 177 12.03 2.93 13.06
CA LEU A 177 10.87 3.61 12.48
C LEU A 177 11.23 4.72 11.47
N PRO A 178 12.18 5.65 11.74
CA PRO A 178 12.51 6.67 10.76
C PRO A 178 12.93 6.08 9.39
N SER A 179 13.72 5.00 9.40
CA SER A 179 14.17 4.34 8.18
C SER A 179 13.03 3.59 7.47
N LEU A 180 12.15 2.93 8.22
CA LEU A 180 10.95 2.28 7.67
C LEU A 180 10.02 3.30 7.01
N LEU A 181 9.76 4.42 7.69
CA LEU A 181 8.89 5.47 7.17
C LEU A 181 9.51 6.18 5.96
N ALA A 182 10.84 6.37 5.94
CA ALA A 182 11.52 6.94 4.78
C ALA A 182 11.37 6.05 3.53
N ALA A 183 11.62 4.75 3.67
CA ALA A 183 11.44 3.80 2.59
C ALA A 183 9.97 3.71 2.13
N HIS A 184 9.03 3.75 3.08
CA HIS A 184 7.61 3.75 2.79
C HIS A 184 7.18 4.99 2.00
N VAL A 185 7.52 6.19 2.46
CA VAL A 185 7.19 7.44 1.75
C VAL A 185 7.78 7.45 0.35
N GLU A 186 9.01 6.97 0.19
CA GLU A 186 9.66 6.91 -1.14
C GLU A 186 8.92 5.97 -2.09
N SER A 187 8.50 4.79 -1.62
CA SER A 187 7.74 3.83 -2.44
C SER A 187 6.40 4.41 -2.92
N TRP A 188 5.77 5.27 -2.12
CA TRP A 188 4.51 5.93 -2.47
C TRP A 188 4.68 7.17 -3.37
N ARG A 189 5.89 7.74 -3.48
CA ARG A 189 6.18 8.82 -4.45
C ARG A 189 6.16 8.35 -5.90
N GLU A 190 6.47 7.08 -6.12
CA GLU A 190 6.46 6.48 -7.45
C GLU A 190 5.04 6.12 -7.93
N ILE A 191 4.03 6.17 -7.03
CA ILE A 191 2.64 5.87 -7.32
C ILE A 191 1.93 7.16 -7.70
N GLY A 192 1.53 7.29 -8.95
CA GLY A 192 0.75 8.45 -9.37
C GLY A 192 0.68 8.60 -10.88
N PRO A 193 -0.28 9.40 -11.37
CA PRO A 193 -0.36 9.73 -12.79
C PRO A 193 0.79 10.66 -13.19
N GLU A 194 1.28 10.49 -14.40
CA GLU A 194 2.32 11.33 -15.00
C GLU A 194 1.88 12.79 -15.22
N SER A 195 0.57 13.07 -15.11
CA SER A 195 0.00 14.41 -15.29
C SER A 195 -1.08 14.69 -14.25
N ASN A 196 -1.07 15.90 -13.70
CA ASN A 196 -2.07 16.38 -12.74
C ASN A 196 -3.31 16.93 -13.49
N THR A 197 -4.30 16.08 -13.71
CA THR A 197 -5.58 16.47 -14.29
C THR A 197 -6.70 16.05 -13.33
N GLY A 198 -7.44 17.03 -12.78
CA GLY A 198 -8.44 16.84 -11.72
C GLY A 198 -9.53 15.79 -12.01
N TRP A 199 -9.83 15.56 -13.31
CA TRP A 199 -10.82 14.56 -13.73
C TRP A 199 -10.40 13.10 -13.45
N ILE A 200 -9.11 12.83 -13.23
CA ILE A 200 -8.59 11.48 -12.94
C ILE A 200 -9.09 10.99 -11.58
N ALA A 201 -9.29 11.87 -10.62
CA ALA A 201 -9.80 11.51 -9.29
C ALA A 201 -11.20 10.87 -9.36
N GLU A 202 -12.09 11.35 -10.24
CA GLU A 202 -13.42 10.79 -10.45
C GLU A 202 -13.37 9.35 -10.98
N GLN A 203 -12.26 8.95 -11.57
CA GLN A 203 -12.00 7.60 -12.07
C GLN A 203 -11.21 6.74 -11.05
N GLY A 204 -11.20 7.13 -9.78
CA GLY A 204 -10.52 6.43 -8.70
C GLY A 204 -8.98 6.56 -8.73
N CYS A 205 -8.47 7.60 -9.37
CA CYS A 205 -7.04 7.85 -9.51
C CYS A 205 -6.70 9.22 -8.91
N LEU A 206 -6.17 9.23 -7.69
CA LEU A 206 -5.78 10.48 -7.03
C LEU A 206 -4.56 11.11 -7.73
N ALA A 207 -4.48 12.45 -7.69
CA ALA A 207 -3.31 13.19 -8.13
C ALA A 207 -2.12 12.92 -7.18
N PRO A 208 -0.86 13.04 -7.66
CA PRO A 208 0.33 12.78 -6.83
C PRO A 208 0.35 13.54 -5.51
N GLU A 209 -0.06 14.81 -5.52
CA GLU A 209 -0.12 15.65 -4.33
C GLU A 209 -1.15 15.13 -3.32
N ALA A 210 -2.32 14.71 -3.79
CA ALA A 210 -3.36 14.12 -2.94
C ALA A 210 -2.92 12.77 -2.37
N ILE A 211 -2.20 11.96 -3.14
CA ILE A 211 -1.59 10.71 -2.64
C ILE A 211 -0.62 11.02 -1.52
N GLN A 212 0.29 11.98 -1.70
CA GLN A 212 1.26 12.36 -0.67
C GLN A 212 0.57 12.91 0.58
N GLU A 213 -0.50 13.68 0.43
CA GLU A 213 -1.29 14.15 1.57
C GLU A 213 -1.89 12.99 2.37
N VAL A 214 -2.47 12.00 1.69
CA VAL A 214 -3.00 10.78 2.32
C VAL A 214 -1.90 10.01 3.04
N VAL A 215 -0.74 9.83 2.41
CA VAL A 215 0.41 9.14 3.03
C VAL A 215 0.82 9.84 4.31
N TRP A 216 1.06 11.15 4.29
CA TRP A 216 1.46 11.89 5.47
C TRP A 216 0.37 11.90 6.56
N ALA A 217 -0.90 12.02 6.17
CA ALA A 217 -2.02 11.95 7.12
C ALA A 217 -2.10 10.57 7.77
N SER A 218 -2.02 9.48 6.98
CA SER A 218 -2.06 8.12 7.52
C SER A 218 -0.93 7.85 8.52
N LEU A 219 0.29 8.34 8.23
CA LEU A 219 1.41 8.21 9.16
C LEU A 219 1.16 8.96 10.48
N ARG A 220 0.68 10.22 10.41
CA ARG A 220 0.45 11.04 11.62
C ARG A 220 -0.72 10.55 12.46
N ASP A 221 -1.82 10.18 11.79
CA ASP A 221 -3.12 10.06 12.44
C ASP A 221 -3.51 8.60 12.71
N LEU A 222 -2.91 7.64 12.02
CA LEU A 222 -3.20 6.21 12.16
C LEU A 222 -1.97 5.41 12.63
N VAL A 223 -0.88 5.45 11.87
CA VAL A 223 0.29 4.57 12.08
C VAL A 223 1.01 4.93 13.37
N LEU A 224 1.46 6.17 13.55
CA LEU A 224 2.21 6.57 14.74
C LEU A 224 1.39 6.43 16.03
N PRO A 225 0.11 6.85 16.08
CA PRO A 225 -0.73 6.59 17.26
C PRO A 225 -0.97 5.10 17.52
N GLY A 226 -1.09 4.29 16.47
CA GLY A 226 -1.20 2.83 16.61
C GLY A 226 0.05 2.21 17.23
N LEU A 227 1.23 2.61 16.78
CA LEU A 227 2.52 2.15 17.30
C LEU A 227 2.71 2.55 18.78
N ASP A 228 2.34 3.79 19.16
CA ASP A 228 2.35 4.22 20.57
C ASP A 228 1.47 3.32 21.45
N ARG A 229 0.27 2.97 20.96
CA ARG A 229 -0.67 2.10 21.73
C ARG A 229 -0.14 0.71 21.98
N VAL A 230 0.70 0.18 21.11
CA VAL A 230 1.36 -1.12 21.31
C VAL A 230 2.72 -1.01 22.00
N GLY A 231 3.06 0.15 22.55
CA GLY A 231 4.24 0.39 23.36
C GLY A 231 5.54 0.61 22.60
N ILE A 232 5.47 1.00 21.32
CA ILE A 232 6.66 1.37 20.55
C ILE A 232 6.91 2.87 20.69
N ASP A 233 8.15 3.26 21.01
CA ASP A 233 8.54 4.68 21.08
C ASP A 233 8.57 5.32 19.68
N THR A 234 7.65 6.24 19.43
CA THR A 234 7.52 6.92 18.14
C THR A 234 8.15 8.32 18.10
N ARG A 235 8.83 8.78 19.16
CA ARG A 235 9.33 10.17 19.26
C ARG A 235 10.26 10.54 18.09
N ALA A 236 11.23 9.68 17.76
CA ALA A 236 12.13 9.91 16.64
C ALA A 236 11.39 9.90 15.28
N ALA A 237 10.44 8.99 15.10
CA ALA A 237 9.61 8.92 13.91
C ALA A 237 8.70 10.14 13.75
N ARG A 238 8.09 10.64 14.82
CA ARG A 238 7.31 11.89 14.82
C ARG A 238 8.14 13.11 14.44
N ALA A 239 9.34 13.22 14.98
CA ALA A 239 10.27 14.29 14.62
C ALA A 239 10.65 14.23 13.12
N TRP A 240 10.92 13.02 12.63
CA TRP A 240 11.20 12.78 11.21
C TRP A 240 10.01 13.16 10.31
N VAL A 241 8.80 12.67 10.62
CA VAL A 241 7.58 12.98 9.86
C VAL A 241 7.33 14.49 9.82
N THR A 242 7.49 15.19 10.95
CA THR A 242 7.32 16.65 11.00
C THR A 242 8.31 17.36 10.09
N ALA A 243 9.57 16.96 10.10
CA ALA A 243 10.61 17.56 9.28
C ALA A 243 10.42 17.29 7.78
N GLU A 244 10.10 16.05 7.41
CA GLU A 244 10.02 15.65 6.00
C GLU A 244 8.70 16.06 5.33
N SER A 245 7.57 16.06 6.06
CA SER A 245 6.27 16.46 5.49
C SER A 245 6.20 17.96 5.14
N THR A 246 7.08 18.78 5.73
CA THR A 246 7.17 20.22 5.43
C THR A 246 8.26 20.54 4.39
N ARG A 247 9.03 19.56 3.95
CA ARG A 247 10.09 19.75 2.97
C ARG A 247 9.49 19.98 1.58
N PRO A 248 9.87 21.06 0.88
CA PRO A 248 9.43 21.25 -0.50
C PRO A 248 9.80 20.04 -1.36
N ALA A 249 8.88 19.62 -2.23
CA ALA A 249 9.19 18.56 -3.19
C ALA A 249 10.45 18.96 -3.97
N ALA A 250 11.45 18.08 -4.04
CA ALA A 250 12.65 18.33 -4.83
C ALA A 250 12.23 18.56 -6.28
N THR A 251 12.60 19.71 -6.85
CA THR A 251 12.35 19.98 -8.28
C THR A 251 13.05 18.88 -9.07
N PRO A 252 12.32 18.15 -9.94
CA PRO A 252 12.95 17.12 -10.76
C PRO A 252 14.09 17.75 -11.55
N ALA A 253 15.28 17.13 -11.48
CA ALA A 253 16.42 17.57 -12.28
C ALA A 253 16.00 17.56 -13.76
N ALA A 254 16.24 18.69 -14.46
CA ALA A 254 15.96 18.78 -15.89
C ALA A 254 16.66 17.61 -16.61
N PRO A 255 16.01 16.93 -17.57
CA PRO A 255 16.65 15.87 -18.34
C PRO A 255 17.87 16.44 -19.06
N ARG A 256 19.03 15.77 -18.88
CA ARG A 256 20.28 16.08 -19.59
C ARG A 256 20.20 15.57 -21.03
#